data_03a2871ff370b12fc1e76effdda31af9
#
_entry.id   03a2871ff370b12fc1e76effdda31af9
#
_cell.length_a   1.000
_cell.length_b   1.000
_cell.length_c   1.000
_cell.angle_alpha   90.00
_cell.angle_beta   90.00
_cell.angle_gamma   90.00
#
_symmetry.space_group_name_H-M   'P 1'
#
loop_
_entity.id
_entity.type
_entity.pdbx_description
1 polymer ?
#
loop_
_entity_poly.entity_id
_entity_poly.type
_entity_poly.pdbx_seq_one_letter_code
_entity_poly.pdbx_strand_id
1 'polypeptide(L)'
;MKEIRRESVGRRSAMASMLVAYYSRSGNTEKMAQEVAAGAGAVTGVSVELRPVSEVAPDDLPGFDAIVIGSPVYYGTMAAEVKDLIDKSVKHHGELVGKVGGAFASSGGPGGGNETTVLDIVKSLLIHGMLVQGDAEGDHYGPIAVGEPDERSRHECRRFGRRVAELARRLAR
;
A
#
# COMPACT_ATOMS: atom_id res chain seq x y z
N MET A 1 -23.69 -35.08 30.87
CA MET A 1 -23.20 -33.72 30.56
C MET A 1 -21.70 -33.80 30.44
N LYS A 2 -21.13 -33.84 29.22
CA LYS A 2 -19.68 -33.78 28.97
C LYS A 2 -19.25 -32.33 28.83
N GLU A 3 -18.39 -31.90 29.72
CA GLU A 3 -17.73 -30.60 29.72
C GLU A 3 -16.81 -30.49 28.51
N ILE A 4 -17.11 -29.60 27.57
CA ILE A 4 -16.23 -29.30 26.45
C ILE A 4 -15.15 -28.36 26.98
N ARG A 5 -13.97 -28.92 27.26
CA ARG A 5 -12.75 -28.12 27.49
C ARG A 5 -12.45 -27.33 26.21
N ARG A 6 -12.64 -26.03 26.26
CA ARG A 6 -12.06 -25.09 25.26
C ARG A 6 -10.57 -24.99 25.53
N GLU A 7 -9.78 -25.75 24.79
CA GLU A 7 -8.35 -25.52 24.72
C GLU A 7 -8.13 -24.13 24.09
N SER A 8 -7.58 -23.22 24.87
CA SER A 8 -7.05 -21.95 24.39
C SER A 8 -5.81 -22.28 23.57
N VAL A 9 -5.96 -22.45 22.25
CA VAL A 9 -4.85 -22.45 21.32
C VAL A 9 -4.19 -21.09 21.45
N GLY A 10 -3.01 -21.05 22.05
CA GLY A 10 -2.18 -19.86 22.13
C GLY A 10 -1.91 -19.34 20.71
N ARG A 11 -2.64 -18.29 20.30
CA ARG A 11 -2.37 -17.58 19.06
C ARG A 11 -0.97 -16.98 19.18
N ARG A 12 -0.01 -17.56 18.48
CA ARG A 12 1.20 -16.83 18.10
C ARG A 12 0.69 -15.57 17.39
N SER A 13 1.02 -14.39 17.91
CA SER A 13 0.83 -13.14 17.19
C SER A 13 1.64 -13.24 15.89
N ALA A 14 0.97 -13.63 14.80
CA ALA A 14 1.59 -13.66 13.50
C ALA A 14 1.94 -12.21 13.16
N MET A 15 3.18 -11.96 12.76
CA MET A 15 3.57 -10.65 12.24
C MET A 15 2.78 -10.41 10.95
N ALA A 16 2.07 -9.29 10.88
CA ALA A 16 1.45 -8.88 9.62
C ALA A 16 2.54 -8.48 8.61
N SER A 17 2.32 -8.83 7.35
CA SER A 17 3.25 -8.53 6.26
C SER A 17 2.71 -7.44 5.35
N MET A 18 3.55 -6.46 5.02
CA MET A 18 3.19 -5.33 4.16
C MET A 18 4.19 -5.17 3.03
N LEU A 19 3.67 -5.11 1.79
CA LEU A 19 4.44 -4.74 0.61
C LEU A 19 4.22 -3.25 0.29
N VAL A 20 5.31 -2.52 0.09
CA VAL A 20 5.32 -1.20 -0.53
C VAL A 20 5.97 -1.35 -1.90
N ALA A 21 5.14 -1.44 -2.94
CA ALA A 21 5.59 -1.55 -4.33
C ALA A 21 5.58 -0.17 -4.99
N TYR A 22 6.60 0.14 -5.79
CA TYR A 22 6.65 1.44 -6.45
C TYR A 22 7.33 1.38 -7.81
N TYR A 23 6.96 2.32 -8.67
CA TYR A 23 7.76 2.69 -9.83
C TYR A 23 8.30 4.10 -9.65
N SER A 24 9.55 4.34 -10.05
CA SER A 24 10.16 5.66 -9.96
C SER A 24 11.19 5.85 -11.07
N ARG A 25 11.01 6.89 -11.90
CA ARG A 25 11.95 7.23 -12.97
C ARG A 25 13.01 8.23 -12.52
N SER A 26 12.60 9.22 -11.71
CA SER A 26 13.46 10.32 -11.26
C SER A 26 13.80 10.27 -9.77
N GLY A 27 13.39 9.23 -9.05
CA GLY A 27 13.64 9.06 -7.62
C GLY A 27 12.58 9.66 -6.69
N ASN A 28 11.65 10.49 -7.17
CA ASN A 28 10.69 11.17 -6.28
C ASN A 28 9.68 10.18 -5.67
N THR A 29 9.08 9.31 -6.48
CA THR A 29 8.17 8.26 -5.98
C THR A 29 8.90 7.29 -5.05
N GLU A 30 10.16 6.96 -5.34
CA GLU A 30 10.99 6.11 -4.48
C GLU A 30 11.22 6.74 -3.10
N LYS A 31 11.56 8.04 -3.04
CA LYS A 31 11.68 8.77 -1.76
C LYS A 31 10.38 8.73 -0.95
N MET A 32 9.22 8.86 -1.60
CA MET A 32 7.92 8.68 -0.93
C MET A 32 7.75 7.25 -0.43
N ALA A 33 8.08 6.24 -1.23
CA ALA A 33 7.98 4.83 -0.87
C ALA A 33 8.82 4.49 0.36
N GLN A 34 10.03 5.05 0.45
CA GLN A 34 10.91 4.92 1.62
C GLN A 34 10.26 5.48 2.89
N GLU A 35 9.61 6.64 2.79
CA GLU A 35 8.92 7.24 3.93
C GLU A 35 7.66 6.46 4.34
N VAL A 36 6.91 5.91 3.38
CA VAL A 36 5.78 5.02 3.66
C VAL A 36 6.28 3.76 4.38
N ALA A 37 7.34 3.14 3.87
CA ALA A 37 7.94 1.95 4.49
C ALA A 37 8.50 2.25 5.90
N ALA A 38 9.13 3.41 6.10
CA ALA A 38 9.61 3.83 7.41
C ALA A 38 8.46 4.01 8.42
N GLY A 39 7.36 4.63 7.99
CA GLY A 39 6.17 4.79 8.83
C GLY A 39 5.53 3.45 9.22
N ALA A 40 5.43 2.53 8.28
CA ALA A 40 4.90 1.18 8.50
C ALA A 40 5.82 0.34 9.40
N GLY A 41 7.14 0.40 9.17
CA GLY A 41 8.13 -0.33 9.96
C GLY A 41 8.24 0.12 11.42
N ALA A 42 7.73 1.30 11.75
CA ALA A 42 7.62 1.76 13.14
C ALA A 42 6.49 1.07 13.93
N VAL A 43 5.63 0.28 13.26
CA VAL A 43 4.53 -0.45 13.91
C VAL A 43 5.00 -1.83 14.35
N THR A 44 5.07 -2.04 15.66
CA THR A 44 5.46 -3.34 16.24
C THR A 44 4.53 -4.45 15.75
N GLY A 45 5.09 -5.56 15.29
CA GLY A 45 4.34 -6.73 14.81
C GLY A 45 3.96 -6.64 13.32
N VAL A 46 4.64 -5.77 12.57
CA VAL A 46 4.52 -5.67 11.11
C VAL A 46 5.91 -5.83 10.48
N SER A 47 6.01 -6.69 9.46
CA SER A 47 7.16 -6.75 8.57
C SER A 47 6.87 -5.98 7.29
N VAL A 48 7.82 -5.22 6.80
CA VAL A 48 7.65 -4.37 5.61
C VAL A 48 8.69 -4.74 4.56
N GLU A 49 8.23 -4.96 3.35
CA GLU A 49 9.06 -5.10 2.17
C GLU A 49 8.86 -3.90 1.24
N LEU A 50 9.96 -3.28 0.84
CA LEU A 50 9.98 -2.17 -0.11
C LEU A 50 10.64 -2.65 -1.40
N ARG A 51 9.88 -2.68 -2.51
CA ARG A 51 10.35 -3.18 -3.81
C ARG A 51 9.92 -2.29 -4.97
N PRO A 52 10.78 -2.04 -5.96
CA PRO A 52 10.32 -1.55 -7.25
C PRO A 52 9.39 -2.58 -7.91
N VAL A 53 8.39 -2.14 -8.67
CA VAL A 53 7.41 -3.05 -9.32
C VAL A 53 8.08 -4.05 -10.27
N SER A 54 9.25 -3.74 -10.81
CA SER A 54 10.04 -4.67 -11.63
C SER A 54 10.57 -5.89 -10.88
N GLU A 55 10.60 -5.84 -9.54
CA GLU A 55 11.03 -6.92 -8.66
C GLU A 55 9.87 -7.60 -7.92
N VAL A 56 8.63 -7.22 -8.25
CA VAL A 56 7.42 -7.81 -7.68
C VAL A 56 6.78 -8.75 -8.69
N ALA A 57 6.80 -10.04 -8.41
CA ALA A 57 6.00 -10.98 -9.19
C ALA A 57 4.52 -10.90 -8.74
N PRO A 58 3.55 -10.99 -9.67
CA PRO A 58 2.13 -11.07 -9.28
C PRO A 58 1.85 -12.20 -8.27
N ASP A 59 2.61 -13.30 -8.32
CA ASP A 59 2.50 -14.44 -7.40
C ASP A 59 2.93 -14.11 -5.96
N ASP A 60 3.64 -13.02 -5.75
CA ASP A 60 4.01 -12.58 -4.40
C ASP A 60 2.82 -11.95 -3.66
N LEU A 61 1.89 -11.31 -4.41
CA LEU A 61 0.84 -10.46 -3.84
C LEU A 61 -0.05 -11.18 -2.82
N PRO A 62 -0.49 -12.45 -3.03
CA PRO A 62 -1.30 -13.16 -2.03
C PRO A 62 -0.58 -13.42 -0.70
N GLY A 63 0.75 -13.36 -0.68
CA GLY A 63 1.57 -13.56 0.52
C GLY A 63 1.54 -12.40 1.52
N PHE A 64 1.05 -11.22 1.13
CA PHE A 64 1.03 -10.03 1.99
C PHE A 64 -0.36 -9.78 2.58
N ASP A 65 -0.41 -9.24 3.81
CA ASP A 65 -1.63 -8.79 4.48
C ASP A 65 -2.01 -7.35 4.06
N ALA A 66 -1.02 -6.57 3.63
CA ALA A 66 -1.23 -5.24 3.08
C ALA A 66 -0.37 -5.01 1.83
N ILE A 67 -0.91 -4.28 0.85
CA ILE A 67 -0.23 -3.89 -0.37
C ILE A 67 -0.46 -2.40 -0.62
N VAL A 68 0.64 -1.65 -0.66
CA VAL A 68 0.64 -0.22 -1.01
C VAL A 68 1.40 -0.04 -2.31
N ILE A 69 0.81 0.71 -3.25
CA ILE A 69 1.40 0.93 -4.57
C ILE A 69 1.66 2.41 -4.80
N GLY A 70 2.89 2.75 -5.19
CA GLY A 70 3.32 4.10 -5.53
C GLY A 70 3.62 4.26 -7.02
N SER A 71 3.15 5.38 -7.59
CA SER A 71 3.38 5.70 -9.00
C SER A 71 3.70 7.17 -9.23
N PRO A 72 4.59 7.51 -10.17
CA PRO A 72 4.58 8.85 -10.74
C PRO A 72 3.31 9.03 -11.57
N VAL A 73 2.92 10.28 -11.76
CA VAL A 73 1.82 10.64 -12.67
C VAL A 73 2.37 10.76 -14.07
N TYR A 74 1.87 9.93 -14.98
CA TYR A 74 2.15 10.03 -16.40
C TYR A 74 0.85 10.21 -17.17
N TYR A 75 0.71 11.35 -17.85
CA TYR A 75 -0.51 11.72 -18.59
C TYR A 75 -1.80 11.55 -17.76
N GLY A 76 -1.75 11.99 -16.49
CA GLY A 76 -2.91 12.05 -15.61
C GLY A 76 -3.27 10.74 -14.91
N THR A 77 -2.47 9.67 -15.07
CA THR A 77 -2.69 8.35 -14.43
C THR A 77 -1.38 7.68 -14.03
N MET A 78 -1.43 6.45 -13.55
CA MET A 78 -0.27 5.66 -13.14
C MET A 78 0.65 5.32 -14.31
N ALA A 79 1.92 5.09 -14.02
CA ALA A 79 2.90 4.59 -14.96
C ALA A 79 2.51 3.21 -15.52
N ALA A 80 2.91 2.94 -16.76
CA ALA A 80 2.61 1.68 -17.44
C ALA A 80 3.14 0.46 -16.67
N GLU A 81 4.29 0.59 -16.02
CA GLU A 81 4.93 -0.47 -15.21
C GLU A 81 4.07 -0.86 -13.99
N VAL A 82 3.41 0.12 -13.37
CA VAL A 82 2.45 -0.14 -12.27
C VAL A 82 1.21 -0.82 -12.81
N LYS A 83 0.69 -0.33 -13.94
CA LYS A 83 -0.50 -0.93 -14.58
C LYS A 83 -0.25 -2.36 -15.05
N ASP A 84 0.94 -2.64 -15.57
CA ASP A 84 1.34 -3.99 -16.00
C ASP A 84 1.32 -4.99 -14.82
N LEU A 85 1.84 -4.59 -13.63
CA LEU A 85 1.75 -5.41 -12.42
C LEU A 85 0.28 -5.67 -12.04
N ILE A 86 -0.56 -4.63 -12.05
CA ILE A 86 -1.98 -4.73 -11.75
C ILE A 86 -2.69 -5.65 -12.75
N ASP A 87 -2.44 -5.48 -14.05
CA ASP A 87 -3.08 -6.32 -15.07
C ASP A 87 -2.68 -7.79 -14.97
N LYS A 88 -1.41 -8.05 -14.68
CA LYS A 88 -0.92 -9.42 -14.47
C LYS A 88 -1.45 -10.07 -13.19
N SER A 89 -1.85 -9.26 -12.19
CA SER A 89 -2.40 -9.77 -10.94
C SER A 89 -3.80 -10.38 -11.07
N VAL A 90 -4.45 -10.24 -12.24
CA VAL A 90 -5.79 -10.81 -12.50
C VAL A 90 -5.87 -12.34 -12.24
N LYS A 91 -4.74 -13.05 -12.38
CA LYS A 91 -4.67 -14.49 -12.07
C LYS A 91 -4.94 -14.82 -10.60
N HIS A 92 -4.78 -13.82 -9.72
CA HIS A 92 -5.07 -13.92 -8.28
C HIS A 92 -6.38 -13.23 -7.89
N HIS A 93 -7.31 -13.08 -8.86
CA HIS A 93 -8.59 -12.46 -8.57
C HIS A 93 -9.35 -13.25 -7.49
N GLY A 94 -9.73 -12.53 -6.41
CA GLY A 94 -10.37 -13.12 -5.23
C GLY A 94 -9.40 -13.52 -4.10
N GLU A 95 -8.11 -13.69 -4.36
CA GLU A 95 -7.12 -14.05 -3.31
C GLU A 95 -6.68 -12.87 -2.43
N LEU A 96 -6.96 -11.64 -2.88
CA LEU A 96 -6.63 -10.42 -2.13
C LEU A 96 -7.82 -9.88 -1.31
N VAL A 97 -8.94 -10.58 -1.30
CA VAL A 97 -10.15 -10.16 -0.56
C VAL A 97 -9.85 -9.98 0.92
N GLY A 98 -10.23 -8.83 1.46
CA GLY A 98 -10.06 -8.48 2.88
C GLY A 98 -8.65 -8.02 3.29
N LYS A 99 -7.65 -8.09 2.40
CA LYS A 99 -6.33 -7.51 2.64
C LYS A 99 -6.39 -5.97 2.56
N VAL A 100 -5.43 -5.31 3.17
CA VAL A 100 -5.40 -3.84 3.20
C VAL A 100 -4.71 -3.30 1.95
N GLY A 101 -5.32 -2.34 1.29
CA GLY A 101 -4.79 -1.65 0.13
C GLY A 101 -4.53 -0.17 0.37
N GLY A 102 -3.62 0.41 -0.40
CA GLY A 102 -3.39 1.84 -0.40
C GLY A 102 -2.53 2.31 -1.57
N ALA A 103 -2.52 3.60 -1.83
CA ALA A 103 -1.76 4.17 -2.93
C ALA A 103 -1.18 5.55 -2.60
N PHE A 104 -0.11 5.93 -3.32
CA PHE A 104 0.47 7.27 -3.27
C PHE A 104 1.02 7.66 -4.66
N ALA A 105 1.15 8.97 -4.90
CA ALA A 105 1.61 9.43 -6.22
C ALA A 105 2.49 10.68 -6.14
N SER A 106 3.40 10.81 -7.13
CA SER A 106 4.18 12.03 -7.35
C SER A 106 3.96 12.57 -8.77
N SER A 107 3.91 13.89 -8.92
CA SER A 107 3.84 14.57 -10.23
C SER A 107 4.96 15.59 -10.42
N GLY A 108 5.23 15.97 -11.66
CA GLY A 108 6.20 17.01 -11.98
C GLY A 108 5.70 18.44 -11.76
N GLY A 109 4.39 18.64 -11.59
CA GLY A 109 3.79 19.96 -11.42
C GLY A 109 2.41 19.89 -10.73
N PRO A 110 1.93 21.00 -10.16
CA PRO A 110 0.59 21.08 -9.58
C PRO A 110 -0.49 20.86 -10.67
N GLY A 111 -1.60 20.24 -10.28
CA GLY A 111 -2.68 19.91 -11.22
C GLY A 111 -2.34 18.82 -12.22
N GLY A 112 -1.26 18.07 -12.01
CA GLY A 112 -0.80 17.01 -12.90
C GLY A 112 -1.61 15.71 -12.85
N GLY A 113 -2.53 15.56 -11.89
CA GLY A 113 -3.37 14.36 -11.73
C GLY A 113 -2.92 13.46 -10.57
N ASN A 114 -2.39 14.02 -9.50
CA ASN A 114 -1.94 13.26 -8.33
C ASN A 114 -3.07 12.44 -7.71
N GLU A 115 -4.17 13.10 -7.33
CA GLU A 115 -5.31 12.45 -6.68
C GLU A 115 -5.99 11.45 -7.62
N THR A 116 -6.12 11.78 -8.91
CA THR A 116 -6.71 10.86 -9.91
C THR A 116 -5.84 9.62 -10.08
N THR A 117 -4.51 9.76 -10.07
CA THR A 117 -3.58 8.62 -10.13
C THR A 117 -3.71 7.73 -8.89
N VAL A 118 -3.77 8.32 -7.69
CA VAL A 118 -4.02 7.57 -6.45
C VAL A 118 -5.35 6.83 -6.56
N LEU A 119 -6.42 7.49 -6.98
CA LEU A 119 -7.74 6.88 -7.15
C LEU A 119 -7.77 5.79 -8.23
N ASP A 120 -7.01 5.92 -9.32
CA ASP A 120 -6.91 4.88 -10.34
C ASP A 120 -6.29 3.59 -9.79
N ILE A 121 -5.26 3.71 -8.96
CA ILE A 121 -4.68 2.56 -8.26
C ILE A 121 -5.67 2.00 -7.25
N VAL A 122 -6.28 2.84 -6.42
CA VAL A 122 -7.28 2.43 -5.40
C VAL A 122 -8.44 1.69 -6.04
N LYS A 123 -8.98 2.14 -7.18
CA LYS A 123 -10.03 1.42 -7.92
C LYS A 123 -9.62 -0.01 -8.26
N SER A 124 -8.39 -0.21 -8.69
CA SER A 124 -7.87 -1.54 -9.02
C SER A 124 -7.76 -2.45 -7.79
N LEU A 125 -7.33 -1.89 -6.65
CA LEU A 125 -7.27 -2.63 -5.39
C LEU A 125 -8.68 -3.00 -4.88
N LEU A 126 -9.66 -2.11 -5.05
CA LEU A 126 -11.06 -2.38 -4.71
C LEU A 126 -11.67 -3.51 -5.58
N ILE A 127 -11.29 -3.62 -6.87
CA ILE A 127 -11.71 -4.74 -7.74
C ILE A 127 -11.20 -6.08 -7.18
N HIS A 128 -10.02 -6.10 -6.58
CA HIS A 128 -9.50 -7.29 -5.87
C HIS A 128 -10.19 -7.57 -4.53
N GLY A 129 -11.14 -6.73 -4.10
CA GLY A 129 -11.84 -6.89 -2.82
C GLY A 129 -11.02 -6.43 -1.62
N MET A 130 -9.99 -5.62 -1.83
CA MET A 130 -9.14 -5.08 -0.75
C MET A 130 -9.87 -3.97 0.02
N LEU A 131 -9.45 -3.77 1.27
CA LEU A 131 -9.95 -2.72 2.14
C LEU A 131 -9.05 -1.49 2.05
N VAL A 132 -9.59 -0.35 1.69
CA VAL A 132 -8.84 0.92 1.62
C VAL A 132 -9.40 1.89 2.65
N GLN A 133 -8.53 2.39 3.52
CA GLN A 133 -8.91 3.37 4.54
C GLN A 133 -8.53 4.78 4.09
N GLY A 134 -9.52 5.65 3.96
CA GLY A 134 -9.31 7.08 3.73
C GLY A 134 -8.70 7.79 4.93
N ASP A 135 -8.32 9.03 4.75
CA ASP A 135 -7.81 9.92 5.80
C ASP A 135 -8.69 11.15 5.94
N ALA A 136 -9.14 11.45 7.16
CA ALA A 136 -9.95 12.62 7.43
C ALA A 136 -9.13 13.91 7.66
N GLU A 137 -7.82 13.78 7.91
CA GLU A 137 -6.98 14.90 8.37
C GLU A 137 -5.95 15.37 7.34
N GLY A 138 -5.48 14.50 6.44
CA GLY A 138 -4.41 14.80 5.51
C GLY A 138 -4.79 14.59 4.04
N ASP A 139 -3.89 14.00 3.28
CA ASP A 139 -4.15 13.61 1.89
C ASP A 139 -5.20 12.49 1.87
N HIS A 140 -6.47 12.83 1.68
CA HIS A 140 -7.65 11.99 1.94
C HIS A 140 -7.64 10.64 1.24
N TYR A 141 -7.12 10.57 0.02
CA TYR A 141 -7.06 9.34 -0.78
C TYR A 141 -5.75 8.59 -0.62
N GLY A 142 -4.69 9.28 -0.22
CA GLY A 142 -3.32 8.81 -0.09
C GLY A 142 -2.32 9.90 -0.38
N PRO A 143 -1.05 9.78 0.10
CA PRO A 143 -0.07 10.84 0.00
C PRO A 143 0.26 11.25 -1.43
N ILE A 144 0.42 12.54 -1.63
CA ILE A 144 0.87 13.12 -2.90
C ILE A 144 2.11 14.00 -2.69
N ALA A 145 2.94 14.09 -3.74
CA ALA A 145 4.03 15.06 -3.84
C ALA A 145 4.08 15.71 -5.21
N VAL A 146 4.51 16.96 -5.25
CA VAL A 146 4.80 17.69 -6.50
C VAL A 146 6.30 17.95 -6.57
N GLY A 147 6.95 17.38 -7.57
CA GLY A 147 8.41 17.37 -7.63
C GLY A 147 9.05 16.49 -6.56
N GLU A 148 10.16 16.95 -5.98
CA GLU A 148 10.79 16.25 -4.86
C GLU A 148 9.90 16.33 -3.60
N PRO A 149 9.70 15.21 -2.86
CA PRO A 149 8.90 15.21 -1.64
C PRO A 149 9.47 16.18 -0.60
N ASP A 150 8.67 17.15 -0.22
CA ASP A 150 8.96 18.10 0.86
C ASP A 150 8.69 17.49 2.24
N GLU A 151 8.91 18.28 3.32
CA GLU A 151 8.70 17.80 4.69
C GLU A 151 7.23 17.42 4.94
N ARG A 152 6.28 18.16 4.39
CA ARG A 152 4.85 17.86 4.50
C ARG A 152 4.54 16.51 3.85
N SER A 153 4.90 16.30 2.59
CA SER A 153 4.62 15.05 1.87
C SER A 153 5.32 13.85 2.49
N ARG A 154 6.55 14.02 3.01
CA ARG A 154 7.27 12.99 3.76
C ARG A 154 6.53 12.63 5.06
N HIS A 155 6.03 13.63 5.79
CA HIS A 155 5.23 13.41 7.00
C HIS A 155 3.95 12.62 6.67
N GLU A 156 3.22 13.03 5.63
CA GLU A 156 2.00 12.32 5.16
C GLU A 156 2.30 10.88 4.75
N CYS A 157 3.40 10.62 4.04
CA CYS A 157 3.84 9.27 3.71
C CYS A 157 4.08 8.41 4.95
N ARG A 158 4.79 8.90 5.95
CA ARG A 158 5.03 8.16 7.21
C ARG A 158 3.73 7.89 7.96
N ARG A 159 2.85 8.89 8.05
CA ARG A 159 1.55 8.77 8.70
C ARG A 159 0.67 7.74 8.02
N PHE A 160 0.62 7.78 6.69
CA PHE A 160 -0.10 6.83 5.86
C PHE A 160 0.44 5.39 6.02
N GLY A 161 1.75 5.19 5.92
CA GLY A 161 2.38 3.88 6.11
C GLY A 161 2.04 3.26 7.47
N ARG A 162 2.11 4.06 8.54
CA ARG A 162 1.72 3.64 9.90
C ARG A 162 0.25 3.21 9.95
N ARG A 163 -0.66 4.00 9.41
CA ARG A 163 -2.10 3.73 9.41
C ARG A 163 -2.44 2.43 8.70
N VAL A 164 -1.87 2.20 7.50
CA VAL A 164 -2.06 0.97 6.73
C VAL A 164 -1.52 -0.24 7.51
N ALA A 165 -0.33 -0.13 8.08
CA ALA A 165 0.29 -1.20 8.86
C ALA A 165 -0.52 -1.55 10.13
N GLU A 166 -1.03 -0.54 10.86
CA GLU A 166 -1.88 -0.75 12.02
C GLU A 166 -3.19 -1.47 11.66
N LEU A 167 -3.81 -1.09 10.53
CA LEU A 167 -5.02 -1.75 10.04
C LEU A 167 -4.72 -3.19 9.64
N ALA A 168 -3.66 -3.45 8.88
CA ALA A 168 -3.22 -4.79 8.50
C ALA A 168 -2.99 -5.68 9.73
N ARG A 169 -2.27 -5.17 10.73
CA ARG A 169 -2.04 -5.89 12.00
C ARG A 169 -3.33 -6.23 12.75
N ARG A 170 -4.35 -5.37 12.68
CA ARG A 170 -5.66 -5.65 13.32
C ARG A 170 -6.42 -6.75 12.59
N LEU A 171 -6.29 -6.83 11.26
CA LEU A 171 -7.02 -7.77 10.42
C LEU A 171 -6.31 -9.13 10.26
N ALA A 172 -4.99 -9.18 10.33
CA ALA A 172 -4.19 -10.41 10.26
C ALA A 172 -4.36 -11.38 11.47
N ARG A 173 -5.36 -11.15 12.33
CA ARG A 173 -5.64 -11.93 13.55
C ARG A 173 -6.57 -13.11 13.32
#